data_bfdaa567735772fba13fe632b2a7f41f
#
_entry.id   bfdaa567735772fba13fe632b2a7f41f
#
_cell.length_a   1.000
_cell.length_b   1.000
_cell.length_c   1.000
_cell.angle_alpha   90.00
_cell.angle_beta   90.00
_cell.angle_gamma   90.00
#
_symmetry.space_group_name_H-M   'P 1'
#
loop_
_entity.id
_entity.type
_entity.pdbx_description
1 polymer ?
#
loop_
_entity_poly.entity_id
_entity_poly.type
_entity_poly.pdbx_seq_one_letter_code
_entity_poly.pdbx_strand_id
1 'polypeptide(L)'
;MTKTTSVNTAASACVVVVHGLWMKGAAMLPLGWHLSRCGFGVVRFSYASIGDRLQHNADRLARFCREQGTAPLHLVGHSLGGLLILAALERNRDLNVQRAVLIGSPYAGSTAADGLARFVTGEKMLGRTIKDWMRMPRPAIPSGLELGVIAGNVPVGLGRLVASLPVPNDGVVSVEETRIPGAKDAIVLRINHTGMLVSPAVARAACAFLRNGTFGHA
;
A
#
# COMPACT_ATOMS: atom_id res chain seq x y z
N MET A 1 31.33 -41.39 -2.23
CA MET A 1 31.32 -39.96 -2.57
C MET A 1 29.92 -39.46 -2.52
N THR A 2 29.50 -38.96 -1.37
CA THR A 2 28.17 -38.42 -1.12
C THR A 2 28.15 -36.95 -1.53
N LYS A 3 27.42 -36.62 -2.60
CA LYS A 3 27.17 -35.22 -3.02
C LYS A 3 26.23 -34.58 -2.00
N THR A 4 26.78 -33.74 -1.13
CA THR A 4 26.03 -32.86 -0.28
C THR A 4 25.48 -31.73 -1.15
N THR A 5 24.20 -31.79 -1.53
CA THR A 5 23.50 -30.70 -2.19
C THR A 5 23.28 -29.65 -1.13
N SER A 6 24.07 -28.61 -1.08
CA SER A 6 23.83 -27.43 -0.27
C SER A 6 22.57 -26.73 -0.82
N VAL A 7 21.45 -26.89 -0.13
CA VAL A 7 20.28 -26.06 -0.37
C VAL A 7 20.66 -24.66 0.11
N ASN A 8 20.95 -23.79 -0.85
CA ASN A 8 21.18 -22.38 -0.61
C ASN A 8 19.81 -21.78 -0.22
N THR A 9 19.50 -21.76 1.07
CA THR A 9 18.35 -21.04 1.61
C THR A 9 18.69 -19.54 1.59
N ALA A 10 18.65 -18.93 0.39
CA ALA A 10 18.60 -17.47 0.33
C ALA A 10 17.45 -17.00 1.25
N ALA A 11 17.77 -16.15 2.21
CA ALA A 11 16.78 -15.60 3.11
C ALA A 11 15.62 -15.05 2.28
N SER A 12 14.41 -15.55 2.51
CA SER A 12 13.23 -15.12 1.75
C SER A 12 13.04 -13.61 1.97
N ALA A 13 12.81 -12.86 0.90
CA ALA A 13 12.57 -11.42 1.00
C ALA A 13 11.41 -11.14 1.94
N CYS A 14 11.57 -10.15 2.81
CA CYS A 14 10.56 -9.74 3.77
C CYS A 14 9.59 -8.74 3.14
N VAL A 15 8.29 -8.96 3.31
CA VAL A 15 7.23 -8.04 2.88
C VAL A 15 6.50 -7.49 4.10
N VAL A 16 6.58 -6.18 4.32
CA VAL A 16 5.77 -5.49 5.32
C VAL A 16 4.46 -5.06 4.66
N VAL A 17 3.34 -5.56 5.18
CA VAL A 17 2.01 -5.16 4.70
C VAL A 17 1.39 -4.12 5.62
N VAL A 18 0.81 -3.04 5.04
CA VAL A 18 0.32 -1.85 5.75
C VAL A 18 -1.14 -1.59 5.40
N HIS A 19 -2.01 -1.57 6.41
CA HIS A 19 -3.46 -1.44 6.26
C HIS A 19 -3.94 -0.01 5.96
N GLY A 20 -5.19 0.12 5.54
CA GLY A 20 -5.86 1.39 5.25
C GLY A 20 -6.49 2.09 6.46
N LEU A 21 -7.27 3.14 6.17
CA LEU A 21 -8.05 3.89 7.16
C LEU A 21 -9.10 2.99 7.83
N TRP A 22 -9.36 3.20 9.12
CA TRP A 22 -10.31 2.46 9.98
C TRP A 22 -10.01 0.96 10.15
N MET A 23 -8.84 0.51 9.73
CA MET A 23 -8.42 -0.89 9.80
C MET A 23 -7.36 -1.10 10.89
N LYS A 24 -7.04 -2.36 11.11
CA LYS A 24 -5.89 -2.84 11.89
C LYS A 24 -5.10 -3.83 11.04
N GLY A 25 -3.90 -4.19 11.48
CA GLY A 25 -3.04 -5.14 10.77
C GLY A 25 -3.72 -6.46 10.40
N ALA A 26 -4.74 -6.89 11.14
CA ALA A 26 -5.53 -8.09 10.85
C ALA A 26 -6.28 -8.02 9.50
N ALA A 27 -6.65 -6.83 9.02
CA ALA A 27 -7.30 -6.68 7.72
C ALA A 27 -6.40 -7.13 6.54
N MET A 28 -5.08 -7.15 6.76
CA MET A 28 -4.10 -7.57 5.76
C MET A 28 -3.82 -9.08 5.77
N LEU A 29 -4.50 -9.86 6.64
CA LEU A 29 -4.29 -11.30 6.76
C LEU A 29 -4.49 -12.06 5.45
N PRO A 30 -5.60 -11.86 4.69
CA PRO A 30 -5.82 -12.62 3.46
C PRO A 30 -4.76 -12.31 2.40
N LEU A 31 -4.45 -11.03 2.19
CA LEU A 31 -3.40 -10.63 1.25
C LEU A 31 -2.02 -11.16 1.71
N GLY A 32 -1.70 -11.04 3.00
CA GLY A 32 -0.46 -11.56 3.58
C GLY A 32 -0.33 -13.07 3.41
N TRP A 33 -1.42 -13.83 3.59
CA TRP A 33 -1.44 -15.27 3.36
C TRP A 33 -1.11 -15.62 1.89
N HIS A 34 -1.68 -14.90 0.94
CA HIS A 34 -1.35 -15.11 -0.47
C HIS A 34 0.13 -14.78 -0.78
N LEU A 35 0.65 -13.68 -0.24
CA LEU A 35 2.05 -13.28 -0.43
C LEU A 35 3.01 -14.32 0.19
N SER A 36 2.68 -14.89 1.35
CA SER A 36 3.50 -15.95 1.95
C SER A 36 3.52 -17.22 1.09
N ARG A 37 2.41 -17.56 0.43
CA ARG A 37 2.38 -18.67 -0.55
C ARG A 37 3.20 -18.38 -1.81
N CYS A 38 3.51 -17.14 -2.07
CA CYS A 38 4.46 -16.75 -3.10
C CYS A 38 5.93 -16.85 -2.64
N GLY A 39 6.20 -17.32 -1.42
CA GLY A 39 7.56 -17.53 -0.90
C GLY A 39 8.15 -16.32 -0.18
N PHE A 40 7.34 -15.28 0.14
CA PHE A 40 7.80 -14.13 0.92
C PHE A 40 7.63 -14.36 2.42
N GLY A 41 8.58 -13.87 3.23
CA GLY A 41 8.36 -13.66 4.65
C GLY A 41 7.44 -12.47 4.87
N VAL A 42 6.24 -12.66 5.44
CA VAL A 42 5.25 -11.56 5.55
C VAL A 42 5.05 -11.13 7.00
N VAL A 43 5.21 -9.84 7.25
CA VAL A 43 4.94 -9.20 8.53
C VAL A 43 3.91 -8.08 8.35
N ARG A 44 3.07 -7.89 9.37
CA ARG A 44 1.98 -6.91 9.33
C ARG A 44 2.29 -5.74 10.25
N PHE A 45 2.33 -4.56 9.69
CA PHE A 45 2.42 -3.33 10.47
C PHE A 45 1.03 -2.81 10.82
N SER A 46 0.81 -2.51 12.09
CA SER A 46 -0.43 -1.91 12.58
C SER A 46 -0.18 -0.55 13.21
N TYR A 47 -1.03 0.43 12.88
CA TYR A 47 -0.88 1.81 13.33
C TYR A 47 -2.22 2.48 13.63
N ALA A 48 -2.19 3.60 14.34
CA ALA A 48 -3.37 4.38 14.66
C ALA A 48 -3.76 5.30 13.50
N SER A 49 -4.51 4.77 12.52
CA SER A 49 -4.86 5.47 11.27
C SER A 49 -5.72 6.73 11.49
N ILE A 50 -6.44 6.83 12.61
CA ILE A 50 -7.31 7.97 12.97
C ILE A 50 -6.64 8.87 14.00
N GLY A 51 -6.12 8.28 15.09
CA GLY A 51 -5.73 9.02 16.30
C GLY A 51 -4.38 9.71 16.20
N ASP A 52 -3.52 9.25 15.31
CA ASP A 52 -2.12 9.68 15.26
C ASP A 52 -1.79 10.48 14.00
N ARG A 53 -0.70 11.25 14.06
CA ARG A 53 -0.21 12.02 12.92
C ARG A 53 0.51 11.15 11.91
N LEU A 54 0.46 11.55 10.64
CA LEU A 54 1.14 10.84 9.54
C LEU A 54 2.64 10.68 9.80
N GLN A 55 3.31 11.74 10.25
CA GLN A 55 4.76 11.72 10.52
C GLN A 55 5.12 10.71 11.61
N HIS A 56 4.38 10.68 12.72
CA HIS A 56 4.62 9.74 13.80
C HIS A 56 4.40 8.29 13.34
N ASN A 57 3.33 8.02 12.60
CA ASN A 57 3.09 6.70 12.02
C ASN A 57 4.17 6.32 10.99
N ALA A 58 4.67 7.28 10.20
CA ALA A 58 5.75 7.06 9.23
C ALA A 58 7.07 6.69 9.92
N ASP A 59 7.45 7.39 10.99
CA ASP A 59 8.66 7.09 11.76
C ASP A 59 8.55 5.74 12.49
N ARG A 60 7.35 5.37 12.96
CA ARG A 60 7.08 4.04 13.52
C ARG A 60 7.19 2.93 12.46
N LEU A 61 6.66 3.15 11.25
CA LEU A 61 6.81 2.21 10.14
C LEU A 61 8.28 2.03 9.76
N ALA A 62 9.03 3.12 9.66
CA ALA A 62 10.45 3.08 9.35
C ALA A 62 11.25 2.27 10.40
N ARG A 63 10.99 2.50 11.68
CA ARG A 63 11.60 1.72 12.77
C ARG A 63 11.23 0.24 12.65
N PHE A 64 9.96 -0.07 12.46
CA PHE A 64 9.49 -1.44 12.27
C PHE A 64 10.17 -2.12 11.06
N CYS A 65 10.40 -1.40 9.97
CA CYS A 65 11.12 -1.92 8.81
C CYS A 65 12.58 -2.25 9.16
N ARG A 66 13.29 -1.41 9.92
CA ARG A 66 14.69 -1.67 10.35
C ARG A 66 14.79 -2.92 11.23
N GLU A 67 13.76 -3.21 12.01
CA GLU A 67 13.71 -4.39 12.90
C GLU A 67 13.54 -5.71 12.13
N GLN A 68 13.23 -5.68 10.82
CA GLN A 68 13.05 -6.91 10.03
C GLN A 68 14.37 -7.54 9.57
N GLY A 69 15.51 -6.96 9.93
CA GLY A 69 16.83 -7.51 9.63
C GLY A 69 17.38 -7.09 8.27
N THR A 70 18.34 -7.87 7.76
CA THR A 70 19.12 -7.55 6.55
C THR A 70 18.59 -8.17 5.27
N ALA A 71 17.51 -8.96 5.33
CA ALA A 71 16.89 -9.54 4.14
C ALA A 71 16.35 -8.44 3.20
N PRO A 72 16.25 -8.70 1.88
CA PRO A 72 15.62 -7.76 0.97
C PRO A 72 14.22 -7.37 1.47
N LEU A 73 13.96 -6.08 1.60
CA LEU A 73 12.72 -5.55 2.14
C LEU A 73 11.81 -5.04 1.02
N HIS A 74 10.56 -5.44 1.09
CA HIS A 74 9.49 -4.93 0.23
C HIS A 74 8.32 -4.40 1.07
N LEU A 75 7.55 -3.47 0.51
CA LEU A 75 6.39 -2.88 1.17
C LEU A 75 5.13 -3.07 0.33
N VAL A 76 4.01 -3.39 0.96
CA VAL A 76 2.70 -3.46 0.30
C VAL A 76 1.71 -2.66 1.13
N GLY A 77 1.13 -1.62 0.56
CA GLY A 77 0.18 -0.75 1.26
C GLY A 77 -1.19 -0.71 0.59
N HIS A 78 -2.25 -0.87 1.38
CA HIS A 78 -3.62 -0.69 0.93
C HIS A 78 -4.13 0.70 1.31
N SER A 79 -4.71 1.43 0.35
CA SER A 79 -5.36 2.72 0.59
C SER A 79 -4.43 3.71 1.33
N LEU A 80 -4.83 4.23 2.49
CA LEU A 80 -3.98 5.08 3.35
C LEU A 80 -2.65 4.43 3.72
N GLY A 81 -2.57 3.10 3.77
CA GLY A 81 -1.32 2.38 4.05
C GLY A 81 -0.24 2.61 3.00
N GLY A 82 -0.62 2.75 1.73
CA GLY A 82 0.33 3.11 0.67
C GLY A 82 0.83 4.54 0.80
N LEU A 83 -0.02 5.46 1.21
CA LEU A 83 0.36 6.86 1.49
C LEU A 83 1.34 6.94 2.67
N LEU A 84 1.10 6.13 3.70
CA LEU A 84 2.00 6.02 4.86
C LEU A 84 3.37 5.46 4.45
N ILE A 85 3.42 4.49 3.54
CA ILE A 85 4.67 3.97 2.98
C ILE A 85 5.46 5.10 2.31
N LEU A 86 4.83 5.87 1.44
CA LEU A 86 5.52 6.98 0.76
C LEU A 86 6.02 8.04 1.75
N ALA A 87 5.23 8.39 2.76
CA ALA A 87 5.64 9.33 3.81
C ALA A 87 6.81 8.78 4.63
N ALA A 88 6.85 7.48 4.91
CA ALA A 88 7.96 6.85 5.64
C ALA A 88 9.25 6.88 4.81
N LEU A 89 9.19 6.55 3.53
CA LEU A 89 10.32 6.54 2.62
C LEU A 89 10.86 7.95 2.34
N GLU A 90 9.99 8.96 2.26
CA GLU A 90 10.41 10.36 2.11
C GLU A 90 11.23 10.85 3.30
N ARG A 91 10.80 10.49 4.51
CA ARG A 91 11.44 10.93 5.75
C ARG A 91 12.66 10.10 6.16
N ASN A 92 12.77 8.88 5.66
CA ASN A 92 13.80 7.91 6.05
C ASN A 92 14.46 7.33 4.80
N ARG A 93 15.30 8.16 4.16
CA ARG A 93 16.00 7.84 2.91
C ARG A 93 17.03 6.72 3.03
N ASP A 94 17.37 6.34 4.26
CA ASP A 94 18.26 5.24 4.60
C ASP A 94 17.58 3.85 4.55
N LEU A 95 16.25 3.81 4.45
CA LEU A 95 15.53 2.54 4.33
C LEU A 95 15.82 1.85 3.00
N ASN A 96 16.47 0.69 3.08
CA ASN A 96 16.79 -0.12 1.91
C ASN A 96 15.56 -0.95 1.47
N VAL A 97 14.57 -0.29 0.88
CA VAL A 97 13.39 -0.93 0.32
C VAL A 97 13.58 -1.08 -1.19
N GLN A 98 13.55 -2.31 -1.69
CA GLN A 98 13.75 -2.59 -3.11
C GLN A 98 12.49 -2.34 -3.93
N ARG A 99 11.34 -2.85 -3.47
CA ARG A 99 10.05 -2.72 -4.17
C ARG A 99 8.93 -2.34 -3.23
N ALA A 100 7.99 -1.55 -3.75
CA ALA A 100 6.73 -1.28 -3.08
C ALA A 100 5.55 -1.44 -4.03
N VAL A 101 4.42 -1.95 -3.52
CA VAL A 101 3.16 -2.03 -4.25
C VAL A 101 2.10 -1.26 -3.49
N LEU A 102 1.50 -0.26 -4.14
CA LEU A 102 0.41 0.52 -3.59
C LEU A 102 -0.91 0.06 -4.22
N ILE A 103 -1.86 -0.34 -3.37
CA ILE A 103 -3.12 -0.94 -3.75
C ILE A 103 -4.25 0.03 -3.40
N GLY A 104 -4.91 0.62 -4.41
CA GLY A 104 -6.00 1.56 -4.22
C GLY A 104 -5.64 2.79 -3.39
N SER A 105 -4.40 3.28 -3.49
CA SER A 105 -3.91 4.40 -2.67
C SER A 105 -4.10 5.73 -3.39
N PRO A 106 -4.83 6.70 -2.78
CA PRO A 106 -5.18 7.97 -3.42
C PRO A 106 -4.02 8.99 -3.33
N TYR A 107 -2.96 8.76 -4.10
CA TYR A 107 -1.76 9.60 -4.09
C TYR A 107 -2.03 11.02 -4.59
N ALA A 108 -2.74 11.17 -5.71
CA ALA A 108 -2.95 12.46 -6.36
C ALA A 108 -4.00 13.33 -5.66
N GLY A 109 -4.82 12.73 -4.80
CA GLY A 109 -5.92 13.38 -4.08
C GLY A 109 -6.93 12.37 -3.58
N SER A 110 -7.95 12.80 -2.85
CA SER A 110 -9.02 11.92 -2.37
C SER A 110 -10.36 12.64 -2.35
N THR A 111 -11.10 12.53 -3.44
CA THR A 111 -12.47 13.08 -3.58
C THR A 111 -13.39 12.54 -2.47
N ALA A 112 -13.25 11.27 -2.09
CA ALA A 112 -14.01 10.69 -0.99
C ALA A 112 -13.67 11.33 0.36
N ALA A 113 -12.39 11.62 0.62
CA ALA A 113 -11.98 12.29 1.86
C ALA A 113 -12.45 13.74 1.89
N ASP A 114 -12.35 14.45 0.77
CA ASP A 114 -12.88 15.83 0.64
C ASP A 114 -14.41 15.86 0.84
N GLY A 115 -15.12 14.90 0.26
CA GLY A 115 -16.56 14.75 0.46
C GLY A 115 -16.92 14.48 1.92
N LEU A 116 -16.22 13.55 2.57
CA LEU A 116 -16.46 13.22 3.98
C LEU A 116 -16.15 14.42 4.90
N ALA A 117 -15.11 15.20 4.60
CA ALA A 117 -14.75 16.39 5.38
C ALA A 117 -15.85 17.46 5.45
N ARG A 118 -16.79 17.47 4.50
CA ARG A 118 -17.92 18.42 4.47
C ARG A 118 -18.99 18.14 5.54
N PHE A 119 -19.00 16.94 6.11
CA PHE A 119 -19.92 16.59 7.18
C PHE A 119 -19.38 17.02 8.55
N VAL A 120 -20.26 17.46 9.47
CA VAL A 120 -19.90 17.98 10.81
C VAL A 120 -18.99 17.01 11.60
N THR A 121 -19.21 15.70 11.47
CA THR A 121 -18.40 14.67 12.13
C THR A 121 -17.32 14.10 11.21
N GLY A 122 -17.37 14.41 9.93
CA GLY A 122 -16.52 13.80 8.90
C GLY A 122 -15.03 14.05 9.12
N GLU A 123 -14.68 15.23 9.57
CA GLU A 123 -13.31 15.57 9.93
C GLU A 123 -12.73 14.70 11.05
N LYS A 124 -13.53 14.34 12.06
CA LYS A 124 -13.10 13.43 13.13
C LYS A 124 -12.95 12.01 12.61
N MET A 125 -13.83 11.59 11.70
CA MET A 125 -13.82 10.26 11.09
C MET A 125 -12.60 10.04 10.19
N LEU A 126 -12.18 11.06 9.44
CA LEU A 126 -10.96 11.00 8.61
C LEU A 126 -9.70 10.77 9.44
N GLY A 127 -9.66 11.34 10.65
CA GLY A 127 -8.50 11.26 11.52
C GLY A 127 -7.32 12.13 11.06
N ARG A 128 -6.24 12.09 11.84
CA ARG A 128 -5.08 12.97 11.66
C ARG A 128 -4.19 12.53 10.51
N THR A 129 -3.98 11.24 10.34
CA THR A 129 -3.05 10.68 9.35
C THR A 129 -3.39 11.11 7.92
N ILE A 130 -4.66 10.96 7.49
CA ILE A 130 -5.04 11.35 6.12
C ILE A 130 -5.11 12.86 5.94
N LYS A 131 -5.49 13.61 6.97
CA LYS A 131 -5.49 15.08 6.93
C LYS A 131 -4.09 15.65 6.74
N ASP A 132 -3.10 15.09 7.41
CA ASP A 132 -1.70 15.47 7.24
C ASP A 132 -1.25 15.18 5.80
N TRP A 133 -1.61 14.01 5.24
CA TRP A 133 -1.33 13.68 3.84
C TRP A 133 -1.93 14.69 2.86
N MET A 134 -3.19 15.04 3.04
CA MET A 134 -3.89 15.97 2.13
C MET A 134 -3.23 17.36 2.09
N ARG A 135 -2.54 17.75 3.17
CA ARG A 135 -1.89 19.06 3.34
C ARG A 135 -0.43 19.09 2.94
N MET A 136 0.23 17.93 2.83
CA MET A 136 1.64 17.88 2.50
C MET A 136 1.88 17.87 0.98
N PRO A 137 3.03 18.37 0.50
CA PRO A 137 3.47 18.13 -0.87
C PRO A 137 3.57 16.63 -1.16
N ARG A 138 3.24 16.23 -2.37
CA ARG A 138 3.33 14.81 -2.76
C ARG A 138 4.80 14.40 -2.84
N PRO A 139 5.24 13.38 -2.05
CA PRO A 139 6.62 12.93 -2.06
C PRO A 139 6.97 12.29 -3.40
N ALA A 140 8.15 12.59 -3.92
CA ALA A 140 8.69 11.89 -5.07
C ALA A 140 9.09 10.46 -4.68
N ILE A 141 9.06 9.55 -5.67
CA ILE A 141 9.56 8.18 -5.47
C ILE A 141 11.07 8.25 -5.19
N PRO A 142 11.57 7.64 -4.12
CA PRO A 142 13.01 7.58 -3.86
C PRO A 142 13.77 6.90 -5.00
N SER A 143 14.96 7.38 -5.31
CA SER A 143 15.85 6.74 -6.28
C SER A 143 16.15 5.29 -5.85
N GLY A 144 16.12 4.37 -6.80
CA GLY A 144 16.36 2.94 -6.55
C GLY A 144 15.14 2.15 -6.08
N LEU A 145 14.04 2.81 -5.71
CA LEU A 145 12.78 2.13 -5.40
C LEU A 145 12.01 1.79 -6.68
N GLU A 146 11.68 0.54 -6.87
CA GLU A 146 10.71 0.12 -7.88
C GLU A 146 9.30 0.15 -7.29
N LEU A 147 8.44 1.03 -7.81
CA LEU A 147 7.07 1.23 -7.31
C LEU A 147 6.05 0.73 -8.32
N GLY A 148 5.15 -0.16 -7.86
CA GLY A 148 4.00 -0.64 -8.60
C GLY A 148 2.69 -0.10 -8.03
N VAL A 149 1.72 0.18 -8.91
CA VAL A 149 0.40 0.68 -8.53
C VAL A 149 -0.68 -0.28 -9.02
N ILE A 150 -1.56 -0.69 -8.11
CA ILE A 150 -2.76 -1.47 -8.43
C ILE A 150 -3.98 -0.59 -8.15
N ALA A 151 -4.76 -0.30 -9.18
CA ALA A 151 -6.04 0.41 -9.08
C ALA A 151 -7.21 -0.53 -9.32
N GLY A 152 -8.40 -0.17 -8.82
CA GLY A 152 -9.64 -0.87 -9.10
C GLY A 152 -10.62 -0.01 -9.90
N ASN A 153 -11.57 -0.64 -10.58
CA ASN A 153 -12.55 0.06 -11.39
C ASN A 153 -14.00 -0.41 -11.21
N VAL A 154 -14.28 -1.18 -10.15
CA VAL A 154 -15.66 -1.54 -9.80
C VAL A 154 -16.22 -0.55 -8.79
N PRO A 155 -17.18 0.32 -9.16
CA PRO A 155 -17.59 1.47 -8.37
C PRO A 155 -18.58 1.08 -7.25
N VAL A 156 -18.18 0.18 -6.36
CA VAL A 156 -18.96 -0.27 -5.20
C VAL A 156 -18.18 0.00 -3.92
N GLY A 157 -18.64 0.96 -3.11
CA GLY A 157 -17.98 1.32 -1.86
C GLY A 157 -18.57 2.56 -1.19
N LEU A 158 -18.14 2.80 0.06
CA LEU A 158 -18.65 3.88 0.90
C LEU A 158 -18.32 5.30 0.40
N GLY A 159 -17.30 5.45 -0.43
CA GLY A 159 -16.92 6.75 -1.00
C GLY A 159 -18.03 7.40 -1.81
N ARG A 160 -18.85 6.60 -2.47
CA ARG A 160 -20.03 7.06 -3.25
C ARG A 160 -21.14 7.66 -2.40
N LEU A 161 -21.18 7.38 -1.11
CA LEU A 161 -22.16 7.95 -0.19
C LEU A 161 -21.80 9.39 0.22
N VAL A 162 -20.55 9.77 0.07
CA VAL A 162 -20.01 11.06 0.54
C VAL A 162 -19.57 11.98 -0.59
N ALA A 163 -19.34 11.44 -1.79
CA ALA A 163 -18.89 12.21 -2.95
C ALA A 163 -19.29 11.56 -4.29
N SER A 164 -19.40 12.39 -5.33
CA SER A 164 -19.43 11.93 -6.73
C SER A 164 -17.99 11.67 -7.16
N LEU A 165 -17.60 10.40 -7.19
CA LEU A 165 -16.23 10.00 -7.53
C LEU A 165 -15.99 10.07 -9.05
N PRO A 166 -14.83 10.58 -9.50
CA PRO A 166 -14.43 10.47 -10.90
C PRO A 166 -14.41 9.02 -11.36
N VAL A 167 -14.73 8.78 -12.64
CA VAL A 167 -14.73 7.44 -13.24
C VAL A 167 -13.52 7.25 -14.16
N PRO A 168 -12.96 6.02 -14.22
CA PRO A 168 -13.31 4.82 -13.44
C PRO A 168 -12.82 4.89 -11.99
N ASN A 169 -13.54 4.23 -11.06
CA ASN A 169 -13.18 4.18 -9.63
C ASN A 169 -13.53 2.83 -9.00
N ASP A 170 -12.98 2.55 -7.83
CA ASP A 170 -13.20 1.33 -7.06
C ASP A 170 -14.30 1.45 -5.97
N GLY A 171 -15.05 2.55 -6.00
CA GLY A 171 -16.07 2.89 -5.00
C GLY A 171 -15.57 3.76 -3.84
N VAL A 172 -14.26 4.04 -3.76
CA VAL A 172 -13.62 4.93 -2.77
C VAL A 172 -12.58 5.83 -3.42
N VAL A 173 -11.76 5.29 -4.32
CA VAL A 173 -10.65 5.97 -5.00
C VAL A 173 -10.81 5.81 -6.50
N SER A 174 -10.62 6.87 -7.26
CA SER A 174 -10.61 6.82 -8.72
C SER A 174 -9.24 6.33 -9.23
N VAL A 175 -9.22 5.77 -10.44
CA VAL A 175 -7.96 5.36 -11.09
C VAL A 175 -7.00 6.53 -11.23
N GLU A 176 -7.53 7.73 -11.52
CA GLU A 176 -6.72 8.95 -11.63
C GLU A 176 -6.06 9.33 -10.31
N GLU A 177 -6.79 9.22 -9.19
CA GLU A 177 -6.24 9.49 -7.86
C GLU A 177 -5.12 8.53 -7.45
N THR A 178 -5.05 7.33 -8.07
CA THR A 178 -3.96 6.38 -7.78
C THR A 178 -2.70 6.64 -8.59
N ARG A 179 -2.71 7.53 -9.58
CA ARG A 179 -1.54 7.80 -10.44
C ARG A 179 -0.40 8.41 -9.67
N ILE A 180 0.78 7.83 -9.85
CA ILE A 180 2.03 8.28 -9.21
C ILE A 180 3.06 8.53 -10.30
N PRO A 181 3.51 9.79 -10.50
CA PRO A 181 4.59 10.08 -11.44
C PRO A 181 5.86 9.29 -11.10
N GLY A 182 6.42 8.60 -12.09
CA GLY A 182 7.61 7.78 -11.92
C GLY A 182 7.34 6.37 -11.36
N ALA A 183 6.09 5.96 -11.16
CA ALA A 183 5.80 4.55 -10.90
C ALA A 183 6.30 3.68 -12.05
N LYS A 184 6.99 2.57 -11.70
CA LYS A 184 7.60 1.68 -12.69
C LYS A 184 6.56 0.93 -13.52
N ASP A 185 5.45 0.55 -12.88
CA ASP A 185 4.35 -0.16 -13.54
C ASP A 185 3.02 0.12 -12.83
N ALA A 186 1.92 0.07 -13.56
CA ALA A 186 0.58 0.27 -13.04
C ALA A 186 -0.43 -0.64 -13.74
N ILE A 187 -1.37 -1.22 -12.96
CA ILE A 187 -2.43 -2.07 -13.49
C ILE A 187 -3.78 -1.68 -12.91
N VAL A 188 -4.82 -1.77 -13.74
CA VAL A 188 -6.21 -1.58 -13.31
C VAL A 188 -6.92 -2.93 -13.33
N LEU A 189 -7.45 -3.34 -12.18
CA LEU A 189 -8.16 -4.61 -12.05
C LEU A 189 -9.66 -4.37 -11.85
N ARG A 190 -10.48 -5.32 -12.34
CA ARG A 190 -11.93 -5.27 -12.15
C ARG A 190 -12.29 -5.70 -10.72
N ILE A 191 -12.12 -4.76 -9.79
CA ILE A 191 -12.34 -5.00 -8.37
C ILE A 191 -12.74 -3.71 -7.66
N ASN A 192 -13.47 -3.82 -6.55
CA ASN A 192 -13.78 -2.71 -5.66
C ASN A 192 -12.72 -2.57 -4.55
N HIS A 193 -12.74 -1.43 -3.87
CA HIS A 193 -11.73 -1.03 -2.88
C HIS A 193 -11.48 -2.06 -1.78
N THR A 194 -12.52 -2.51 -1.10
CA THR A 194 -12.37 -3.49 0.01
C THR A 194 -12.08 -4.89 -0.51
N GLY A 195 -12.61 -5.26 -1.68
CA GLY A 195 -12.36 -6.53 -2.32
C GLY A 195 -10.88 -6.78 -2.64
N MET A 196 -10.09 -5.72 -2.83
CA MET A 196 -8.65 -5.83 -3.08
C MET A 196 -7.91 -6.60 -1.99
N LEU A 197 -8.36 -6.52 -0.74
CA LEU A 197 -7.72 -7.17 0.40
C LEU A 197 -7.81 -8.70 0.38
N VAL A 198 -8.83 -9.23 -0.28
CA VAL A 198 -9.12 -10.68 -0.33
C VAL A 198 -8.95 -11.27 -1.73
N SER A 199 -8.63 -10.46 -2.72
CA SER A 199 -8.59 -10.87 -4.13
C SER A 199 -7.34 -11.67 -4.47
N PRO A 200 -7.49 -12.91 -4.98
CA PRO A 200 -6.36 -13.66 -5.52
C PRO A 200 -5.71 -12.96 -6.73
N ALA A 201 -6.46 -12.22 -7.53
CA ALA A 201 -5.93 -11.49 -8.68
C ALA A 201 -5.00 -10.35 -8.24
N VAL A 202 -5.40 -9.56 -7.25
CA VAL A 202 -4.56 -8.52 -6.63
C VAL A 202 -3.30 -9.14 -6.02
N ALA A 203 -3.46 -10.24 -5.29
CA ALA A 203 -2.32 -10.92 -4.67
C ALA A 203 -1.33 -11.46 -5.72
N ARG A 204 -1.81 -12.08 -6.81
CA ARG A 204 -0.95 -12.53 -7.92
C ARG A 204 -0.21 -11.38 -8.57
N ALA A 205 -0.89 -10.27 -8.86
CA ALA A 205 -0.26 -9.07 -9.40
C ALA A 205 0.82 -8.52 -8.45
N ALA A 206 0.52 -8.39 -7.16
CA ALA A 206 1.50 -7.96 -6.17
C ALA A 206 2.70 -8.92 -6.09
N CYS A 207 2.47 -10.24 -6.08
CA CYS A 207 3.56 -11.24 -6.12
C CYS A 207 4.44 -11.09 -7.38
N ALA A 208 3.83 -10.91 -8.55
CA ALA A 208 4.55 -10.74 -9.82
C ALA A 208 5.44 -9.49 -9.75
N PHE A 209 4.88 -8.36 -9.32
CA PHE A 209 5.65 -7.13 -9.19
C PHE A 209 6.79 -7.26 -8.16
N LEU A 210 6.52 -7.82 -6.99
CA LEU A 210 7.54 -7.99 -5.96
C LEU A 210 8.69 -8.91 -6.39
N ARG A 211 8.46 -9.84 -7.32
CA ARG A 211 9.49 -10.71 -7.89
C ARG A 211 10.23 -10.08 -9.06
N ASN A 212 9.50 -9.44 -9.96
CA ASN A 212 10.01 -9.11 -11.30
C ASN A 212 10.10 -7.61 -11.56
N GLY A 213 9.45 -6.76 -10.72
CA GLY A 213 9.35 -5.32 -10.94
C GLY A 213 8.32 -4.94 -12.01
N THR A 214 7.47 -5.87 -12.44
CA THR A 214 6.35 -5.65 -13.38
C THR A 214 5.16 -6.52 -13.01
N PHE A 215 3.94 -6.10 -13.39
CA PHE A 215 2.72 -6.88 -13.15
C PHE A 215 2.52 -8.02 -14.17
N GLY A 216 3.32 -8.07 -15.24
CA GLY A 216 3.16 -9.03 -16.31
C GLY A 216 1.86 -8.75 -17.09
N HIS A 217 1.86 -7.70 -17.90
CA HIS A 217 0.77 -7.43 -18.83
C HIS A 217 0.74 -8.56 -19.85
N ALA A 218 -0.27 -9.45 -19.78
CA ALA A 218 -0.57 -10.45 -20.80
C ALA A 218 -1.47 -9.80 -21.86
#